data_4a17890d74a273a1b30272c5702f1479
#
_entry.id   4a17890d74a273a1b30272c5702f1479
#
_cell.length_a   1.000
_cell.length_b   1.000
_cell.length_c   1.000
_cell.angle_alpha   90.00
_cell.angle_beta   90.00
_cell.angle_gamma   90.00
#
_symmetry.space_group_name_H-M   'P 1'
#
loop_
_entity.id
_entity.type
_entity.pdbx_description
1 polymer ?
#
loop_
_entity_poly.entity_id
_entity_poly.type
_entity_poly.pdbx_seq_one_letter_code
_entity_poly.pdbx_strand_id
1 'polypeptide(L)'
;MSKRRLKNRKLLTEINVIPYVDISLVLLVIFMVATPFMIQGIDLDLPKTEAQALNKSKDDNLTISISEEGFYSLDLGEKNEIYKSFQSFGEQFEKILKNNPKVEIFLRADKETLYDNVARTMSLIKKFKTDSINLITEPIENE
;
A
#
# COMPACT_ATOMS: atom_id res chain seq x y z
N MET A 1 -23.99 -77.58 24.87
CA MET A 1 -23.13 -76.88 23.93
C MET A 1 -23.54 -75.43 23.94
N SER A 2 -22.68 -74.61 24.51
CA SER A 2 -22.90 -73.15 24.60
C SER A 2 -22.52 -72.48 23.26
N LYS A 3 -23.51 -72.01 22.52
CA LYS A 3 -23.25 -71.20 21.32
C LYS A 3 -22.79 -69.82 21.79
N ARG A 4 -21.48 -69.64 21.70
CA ARG A 4 -20.92 -68.25 21.85
C ARG A 4 -21.50 -67.35 20.76
N ARG A 5 -22.45 -66.54 21.10
CA ARG A 5 -22.88 -65.41 20.25
C ARG A 5 -21.69 -64.49 20.05
N LEU A 6 -21.13 -64.54 18.87
CA LEU A 6 -20.19 -63.51 18.43
C LEU A 6 -20.95 -62.15 18.42
N LYS A 7 -20.68 -61.35 19.44
CA LYS A 7 -21.19 -60.00 19.53
C LYS A 7 -20.53 -59.23 18.41
N ASN A 8 -21.27 -59.00 17.32
CA ASN A 8 -20.84 -58.09 16.27
C ASN A 8 -20.58 -56.71 16.91
N ARG A 9 -19.32 -56.44 17.18
CA ARG A 9 -18.90 -55.08 17.47
C ARG A 9 -19.10 -54.29 16.18
N LYS A 10 -20.19 -53.57 16.12
CA LYS A 10 -20.34 -52.52 15.12
C LYS A 10 -19.18 -51.57 15.34
N LEU A 11 -18.25 -51.53 14.41
CA LEU A 11 -17.22 -50.50 14.36
C LEU A 11 -17.99 -49.17 14.13
N LEU A 12 -18.18 -48.45 15.20
CA LEU A 12 -18.67 -47.10 15.13
C LEU A 12 -17.55 -46.28 14.50
N THR A 13 -17.58 -46.18 13.20
CA THR A 13 -16.76 -45.21 12.46
C THR A 13 -17.38 -43.81 12.62
N GLU A 14 -17.41 -43.34 13.86
CA GLU A 14 -17.74 -41.92 14.08
C GLU A 14 -16.53 -41.10 13.71
N ILE A 15 -16.69 -40.33 12.65
CA ILE A 15 -15.69 -39.30 12.28
C ILE A 15 -15.72 -38.27 13.38
N ASN A 16 -14.60 -38.14 14.10
CA ASN A 16 -14.47 -37.08 15.08
C ASN A 16 -14.30 -35.72 14.36
N VAL A 17 -15.29 -34.85 14.49
CA VAL A 17 -15.35 -33.54 13.84
C VAL A 17 -14.42 -32.54 14.55
N ILE A 18 -14.03 -32.80 15.80
CA ILE A 18 -13.24 -31.87 16.59
C ILE A 18 -11.92 -31.48 15.92
N PRO A 19 -11.07 -32.43 15.39
CA PRO A 19 -9.84 -32.07 14.70
C PRO A 19 -10.08 -31.22 13.45
N TYR A 20 -11.17 -31.47 12.72
CA TYR A 20 -11.51 -30.68 11.54
C TYR A 20 -11.92 -29.26 11.86
N VAL A 21 -12.70 -29.09 12.91
CA VAL A 21 -13.11 -27.77 13.42
C VAL A 21 -11.88 -26.99 13.90
N ASP A 22 -10.94 -27.62 14.58
CA ASP A 22 -9.73 -26.98 15.07
C ASP A 22 -8.85 -26.49 13.92
N ILE A 23 -8.59 -27.34 12.92
CA ILE A 23 -7.84 -26.95 11.71
C ILE A 23 -8.56 -25.83 10.96
N SER A 24 -9.88 -25.92 10.80
CA SER A 24 -10.67 -24.89 10.13
C SER A 24 -10.62 -23.55 10.88
N LEU A 25 -10.68 -23.58 12.19
CA LEU A 25 -10.61 -22.40 13.03
C LEU A 25 -9.22 -21.76 12.98
N VAL A 26 -8.16 -22.56 13.03
CA VAL A 26 -6.78 -22.05 12.90
C VAL A 26 -6.56 -21.44 11.53
N LEU A 27 -7.02 -22.09 10.46
CA LEU A 27 -6.96 -21.51 9.11
C LEU A 27 -7.72 -20.20 9.00
N LEU A 28 -8.92 -20.12 9.58
CA LEU A 28 -9.72 -18.91 9.60
C LEU A 28 -8.96 -17.76 10.28
N VAL A 29 -8.35 -18.02 11.41
CA VAL A 29 -7.56 -17.02 12.14
C VAL A 29 -6.33 -16.60 11.34
N ILE A 30 -5.64 -17.55 10.71
CA ILE A 30 -4.47 -17.26 9.86
C ILE A 30 -4.89 -16.38 8.68
N PHE A 31 -5.99 -16.71 8.00
CA PHE A 31 -6.51 -15.88 6.90
C PHE A 31 -6.96 -14.50 7.37
N MET A 32 -7.55 -14.40 8.55
CA MET A 32 -7.96 -13.13 9.14
C MET A 32 -6.77 -12.22 9.43
N VAL A 33 -5.66 -12.78 9.91
CA VAL A 33 -4.43 -12.03 10.22
C VAL A 33 -3.61 -11.77 8.95
N ALA A 34 -3.62 -12.72 8.01
CA ALA A 34 -2.89 -12.63 6.74
C ALA A 34 -3.65 -11.87 5.65
N THR A 35 -4.88 -11.39 5.93
CA THR A 35 -5.56 -10.51 4.97
C THR A 35 -4.63 -9.34 4.68
N PRO A 36 -4.15 -9.20 3.43
CA PRO A 36 -3.28 -8.10 3.10
C PRO A 36 -4.05 -6.82 3.39
N PHE A 37 -3.44 -5.95 4.18
CA PHE A 37 -3.87 -4.56 4.17
C PHE A 37 -3.85 -4.15 2.70
N MET A 38 -5.03 -4.01 2.09
CA MET A 38 -5.11 -3.44 0.77
C MET A 38 -4.54 -2.04 0.89
N ILE A 39 -3.25 -1.92 0.60
CA ILE A 39 -2.64 -0.62 0.39
C ILE A 39 -3.37 -0.09 -0.84
N GLN A 40 -4.28 0.84 -0.60
CA GLN A 40 -4.93 1.54 -1.68
C GLN A 40 -3.85 2.39 -2.35
N GLY A 41 -3.19 1.79 -3.34
CA GLY A 41 -2.25 2.46 -4.20
C GLY A 41 -2.98 3.04 -5.40
N ILE A 42 -2.48 4.15 -5.89
CA ILE A 42 -2.87 4.68 -7.20
C ILE A 42 -1.94 4.04 -8.23
N ASP A 43 -2.52 3.41 -9.25
CA ASP A 43 -1.75 2.97 -10.40
C ASP A 43 -1.31 4.20 -11.20
N LEU A 44 -0.02 4.36 -11.35
CA LEU A 44 0.58 5.47 -12.08
C LEU A 44 1.42 4.93 -13.25
N ASP A 45 1.13 5.41 -14.43
CA ASP A 45 1.98 5.25 -15.59
C ASP A 45 2.95 6.46 -15.64
N LEU A 46 4.16 6.27 -15.15
CA LEU A 46 5.11 7.35 -14.98
C LEU A 46 5.73 7.79 -16.31
N PRO A 47 6.00 9.10 -16.49
CA PRO A 47 6.74 9.56 -17.64
C PRO A 47 8.15 8.97 -17.65
N LYS A 48 8.59 8.54 -18.82
CA LYS A 48 9.94 7.99 -19.02
C LYS A 48 10.93 9.13 -19.24
N THR A 49 11.95 9.17 -18.42
CA THR A 49 13.05 10.14 -18.54
C THR A 49 14.39 9.48 -18.23
N GLU A 50 15.45 10.12 -18.65
CA GLU A 50 16.80 9.75 -18.21
C GLU A 50 16.99 10.14 -16.75
N ALA A 51 16.64 9.23 -15.85
CA ALA A 51 16.73 9.46 -14.42
C ALA A 51 17.83 8.58 -13.80
N GLN A 52 18.60 9.17 -12.91
CA GLN A 52 19.50 8.40 -12.08
C GLN A 52 18.71 7.59 -11.05
N ALA A 53 19.14 6.37 -10.79
CA ALA A 53 18.53 5.55 -9.75
C ALA A 53 18.68 6.25 -8.39
N LEU A 54 17.55 6.57 -7.77
CA LEU A 54 17.53 7.15 -6.43
C LEU A 54 17.76 6.04 -5.41
N ASN A 55 18.78 6.19 -4.58
CA ASN A 55 19.00 5.33 -3.44
C ASN A 55 17.90 5.60 -2.41
N LYS A 56 16.96 4.66 -2.31
CA LYS A 56 15.89 4.72 -1.30
C LYS A 56 16.44 4.32 0.07
N SER A 57 16.76 5.30 0.89
CA SER A 57 16.73 5.08 2.33
C SER A 57 15.26 5.13 2.79
N LYS A 58 14.77 4.03 3.37
CA LYS A 58 13.33 3.74 3.47
C LYS A 58 12.58 4.49 4.59
N ASP A 59 13.23 5.14 5.52
CA ASP A 59 12.60 5.41 6.81
C ASP A 59 12.04 6.83 7.00
N ASP A 60 12.43 7.80 6.16
CA ASP A 60 12.03 9.20 6.32
C ASP A 60 11.57 9.87 5.01
N ASN A 61 10.97 9.12 4.11
CA ASN A 61 10.58 9.63 2.81
C ASN A 61 9.05 9.77 2.71
N LEU A 62 8.60 10.91 2.23
CA LEU A 62 7.21 11.16 1.87
C LEU A 62 7.08 11.12 0.35
N THR A 63 6.35 10.15 -0.16
CA THR A 63 6.05 10.07 -1.58
C THR A 63 4.67 10.64 -1.88
N ILE A 64 4.62 11.64 -2.72
CA ILE A 64 3.39 12.24 -3.24
C ILE A 64 3.13 11.67 -4.62
N SER A 65 1.96 11.09 -4.84
CA SER A 65 1.58 10.54 -6.13
C SER A 65 0.34 11.26 -6.67
N ILE A 66 0.36 11.60 -7.95
CA ILE A 66 -0.76 12.26 -8.65
C ILE A 66 -1.23 11.32 -9.77
N SER A 67 -2.50 10.91 -9.71
CA SER A 67 -3.10 10.05 -10.73
C SER A 67 -3.50 10.82 -11.99
N GLU A 68 -3.79 10.08 -13.05
CA GLU A 68 -4.38 10.63 -14.29
C GLU A 68 -5.66 11.42 -13.99
N GLU A 69 -6.49 10.94 -13.10
CA GLU A 69 -7.76 11.57 -12.71
C GLU A 69 -7.60 12.80 -11.81
N GLY A 70 -6.39 13.09 -11.36
CA GLY A 70 -6.09 14.21 -10.47
C GLY A 70 -6.27 13.91 -8.98
N PHE A 71 -6.26 12.64 -8.59
CA PHE A 71 -6.23 12.24 -7.19
C PHE A 71 -4.80 12.31 -6.64
N TYR A 72 -4.68 12.68 -5.38
CA TYR A 72 -3.41 12.80 -4.68
C TYR A 72 -3.27 11.66 -3.67
N SER A 73 -2.10 11.09 -3.57
CA SER A 73 -1.78 10.09 -2.55
C SER A 73 -0.55 10.54 -1.76
N LEU A 74 -0.61 10.34 -0.46
CA LEU A 74 0.51 10.55 0.46
C LEU A 74 0.94 9.21 1.03
N ASP A 75 2.17 8.81 0.77
CA ASP A 75 2.76 7.56 1.23
C ASP A 75 3.96 7.84 2.12
N LEU A 76 3.84 7.44 3.39
CA LEU A 76 4.90 7.51 4.41
C LEU A 76 5.57 6.15 4.66
N GLY A 77 5.33 5.16 3.80
CA GLY A 77 5.82 3.80 3.97
C GLY A 77 4.86 2.88 4.74
N GLU A 78 4.34 3.32 5.87
CA GLU A 78 3.34 2.56 6.65
C GLU A 78 1.90 2.99 6.39
N LYS A 79 1.69 4.25 6.03
CA LYS A 79 0.38 4.83 5.73
C LYS A 79 0.35 5.36 4.31
N ASN A 80 -0.64 4.93 3.57
CA ASN A 80 -0.95 5.45 2.25
C ASN A 80 -2.40 5.93 2.23
N GLU A 81 -2.61 7.23 2.05
CA GLU A 81 -3.93 7.85 2.04
C GLU A 81 -4.15 8.56 0.70
N ILE A 82 -5.37 8.43 0.18
CA ILE A 82 -5.77 9.03 -1.10
C ILE A 82 -6.72 10.20 -0.86
N TYR A 83 -6.45 11.31 -1.51
CA TYR A 83 -7.24 12.54 -1.42
C TYR A 83 -7.78 12.90 -2.81
N LYS A 84 -9.07 13.18 -2.88
CA LYS A 84 -9.73 13.58 -4.14
C LYS A 84 -9.61 15.07 -4.42
N SER A 85 -9.36 15.89 -3.41
CA SER A 85 -9.22 17.33 -3.56
C SER A 85 -7.84 17.83 -3.18
N PHE A 86 -7.37 18.84 -3.90
CA PHE A 86 -6.09 19.50 -3.61
C PHE A 86 -6.07 20.11 -2.21
N GLN A 87 -7.20 20.64 -1.76
CA GLN A 87 -7.31 21.26 -0.44
C GLN A 87 -7.10 20.24 0.69
N SER A 88 -7.79 19.10 0.64
CA SER A 88 -7.64 18.05 1.65
C SER A 88 -6.22 17.49 1.67
N PHE A 89 -5.64 17.30 0.50
CA PHE A 89 -4.24 16.92 0.32
C PHE A 89 -3.30 17.93 0.96
N GLY A 90 -3.48 19.21 0.67
CA GLY A 90 -2.62 20.28 1.18
C GLY A 90 -2.66 20.40 2.69
N GLU A 91 -3.83 20.28 3.31
CA GLU A 91 -3.98 20.31 4.77
C GLU A 91 -3.24 19.16 5.45
N GLN A 92 -3.36 17.97 4.91
CA GLN A 92 -2.68 16.80 5.44
C GLN A 92 -1.16 16.84 5.21
N PHE A 93 -0.73 17.31 4.06
CA PHE A 93 0.67 17.53 3.74
C PHE A 93 1.33 18.52 4.72
N GLU A 94 0.67 19.63 5.02
CA GLU A 94 1.13 20.60 6.01
C GLU A 94 1.30 19.97 7.40
N LYS A 95 0.33 19.15 7.84
CA LYS A 95 0.41 18.46 9.14
C LYS A 95 1.59 17.49 9.20
N ILE A 96 1.85 16.75 8.14
CA ILE A 96 2.98 15.82 8.05
C ILE A 96 4.31 16.57 8.14
N LEU A 97 4.44 17.69 7.45
CA LEU A 97 5.66 18.50 7.49
C LEU A 97 5.89 19.16 8.85
N LYS A 98 4.85 19.57 9.56
CA LYS A 98 4.97 20.10 10.92
C LYS A 98 5.47 19.06 11.91
N ASN A 99 5.04 17.80 11.74
CA ASN A 99 5.46 16.68 12.59
C ASN A 99 6.86 16.18 12.24
N ASN A 100 7.26 16.26 10.98
CA ASN A 100 8.56 15.80 10.50
C ASN A 100 9.13 16.74 9.45
N PRO A 101 9.78 17.84 9.87
CA PRO A 101 10.31 18.84 8.93
C PRO A 101 11.53 18.36 8.13
N LYS A 102 12.15 17.25 8.50
CA LYS A 102 13.33 16.69 7.82
C LYS A 102 13.00 15.62 6.77
N VAL A 103 11.71 15.33 6.57
CA VAL A 103 11.28 14.31 5.60
C VAL A 103 11.71 14.72 4.18
N GLU A 104 12.26 13.78 3.45
CA GLU A 104 12.54 13.96 2.02
C GLU A 104 11.26 13.74 1.20
N ILE A 105 11.03 14.64 0.25
CA ILE A 105 9.80 14.61 -0.56
C ILE A 105 10.11 14.08 -1.95
N PHE A 106 9.37 13.05 -2.34
CA PHE A 106 9.40 12.46 -3.66
C PHE A 106 8.05 12.71 -4.34
N LEU A 107 8.08 13.22 -5.55
CA LEU A 107 6.89 13.46 -6.34
C LEU A 107 6.82 12.51 -7.52
N ARG A 108 5.72 11.77 -7.61
CA ARG A 108 5.37 10.91 -8.74
C ARG A 108 4.11 11.43 -9.37
N ALA A 109 4.06 11.50 -10.67
CA ALA A 109 2.86 11.88 -11.40
C ALA A 109 2.65 10.95 -12.57
N ASP A 110 1.39 10.61 -12.82
CA ASP A 110 1.02 9.88 -14.03
C ASP A 110 1.35 10.74 -15.25
N LYS A 111 1.82 10.10 -16.33
CA LYS A 111 2.18 10.79 -17.58
C LYS A 111 1.01 11.54 -18.23
N GLU A 112 -0.21 11.08 -17.99
CA GLU A 112 -1.45 11.65 -18.53
C GLU A 112 -2.09 12.68 -17.59
N THR A 113 -1.53 12.90 -16.39
CA THR A 113 -2.06 13.91 -15.47
C THR A 113 -1.87 15.32 -16.04
N LEU A 114 -2.78 16.22 -15.67
CA LEU A 114 -2.66 17.61 -16.08
C LEU A 114 -1.41 18.25 -15.45
N TYR A 115 -0.66 18.96 -16.27
CA TYR A 115 0.52 19.71 -15.82
C TYR A 115 0.19 20.70 -14.69
N ASP A 116 -1.02 21.27 -14.71
CA ASP A 116 -1.49 22.18 -13.63
C ASP A 116 -1.46 21.52 -12.25
N ASN A 117 -1.87 20.24 -12.17
CA ASN A 117 -1.85 19.48 -10.92
C ASN A 117 -0.41 19.31 -10.39
N VAL A 118 0.52 19.03 -11.26
CA VAL A 118 1.93 18.88 -10.92
C VAL A 118 2.51 20.24 -10.47
N ALA A 119 2.24 21.29 -11.22
CA ALA A 119 2.72 22.64 -10.94
C ALA A 119 2.20 23.18 -9.60
N ARG A 120 0.92 22.95 -9.30
CA ARG A 120 0.33 23.32 -8.00
C ARG A 120 0.98 22.57 -6.85
N THR A 121 1.20 21.27 -7.02
CA THR A 121 1.85 20.44 -6.01
C THR A 121 3.29 20.89 -5.75
N MET A 122 4.05 21.18 -6.79
CA MET A 122 5.40 21.72 -6.66
C MET A 122 5.42 23.08 -5.95
N SER A 123 4.46 23.94 -6.26
CA SER A 123 4.33 25.24 -5.60
C SER A 123 4.02 25.09 -4.12
N LEU A 124 3.15 24.14 -3.76
CA LEU A 124 2.83 23.82 -2.37
C LEU A 124 4.05 23.29 -1.61
N ILE A 125 4.81 22.40 -2.22
CA ILE A 125 6.03 21.84 -1.61
C ILE A 125 7.05 22.95 -1.37
N LYS A 126 7.29 23.80 -2.35
CA LYS A 126 8.22 24.94 -2.23
C LYS A 126 7.82 25.94 -1.16
N LYS A 127 6.54 26.12 -0.92
CA LYS A 127 6.04 27.02 0.12
C LYS A 127 6.45 26.59 1.53
N PHE A 128 6.48 25.28 1.77
CA PHE A 128 6.79 24.70 3.08
C PHE A 128 8.22 24.19 3.21
N LYS A 129 8.84 23.84 2.10
CA LYS A 129 10.20 23.27 2.06
C LYS A 129 10.98 23.86 0.91
N THR A 130 12.09 24.50 1.23
CA THR A 130 12.93 25.21 0.26
C THR A 130 13.94 24.29 -0.43
N ASP A 131 14.10 23.07 0.07
CA ASP A 131 15.05 22.09 -0.45
C ASP A 131 14.57 21.47 -1.78
N SER A 132 15.43 20.74 -2.41
CA SER A 132 15.16 20.10 -3.70
C SER A 132 14.00 19.10 -3.63
N ILE A 133 13.13 19.16 -4.62
CA ILE A 133 12.07 18.16 -4.82
C ILE A 133 12.63 17.03 -5.68
N ASN A 134 12.48 15.80 -5.22
CA ASN A 134 12.90 14.64 -5.99
C ASN A 134 11.74 14.14 -6.86
N LEU A 135 11.92 14.15 -8.16
CA LEU A 135 10.94 13.60 -9.11
C LEU A 135 11.25 12.15 -9.39
N ILE A 136 10.25 11.29 -9.21
CA ILE A 136 10.36 9.88 -9.58
C ILE A 136 9.80 9.69 -10.98
N THR A 137 10.65 9.17 -11.85
CA THR A 137 10.30 8.85 -13.24
C THR A 137 10.78 7.45 -13.58
N GLU A 138 10.22 6.86 -14.63
CA GLU A 138 10.73 5.60 -15.15
C GLU A 138 11.95 5.85 -16.05
N PRO A 139 12.98 5.00 -15.97
CA PRO A 139 14.11 5.10 -16.89
C PRO A 139 13.68 4.79 -18.32
N ILE A 140 14.26 5.49 -19.28
CA ILE A 140 14.05 5.17 -20.68
C ILE A 140 14.73 3.82 -20.96
N GLU A 141 13.95 2.85 -21.41
CA GLU A 141 14.51 1.63 -21.96
C GLU A 141 15.19 1.99 -23.30
N ASN A 142 16.49 1.95 -23.33
CA ASN A 142 17.22 2.05 -24.58
C ASN A 142 16.94 0.78 -25.40
N GLU A 143 16.19 0.94 -26.47
CA GLU A 143 16.02 -0.11 -27.47
C GLU A 143 17.37 -0.46 -28.15
#